data_697b8ec04c7d5548222c8558edb83321
#
_entry.id   697b8ec04c7d5548222c8558edb83321
#
_cell.length_a   1.000
_cell.length_b   1.000
_cell.length_c   1.000
_cell.angle_alpha   90.00
_cell.angle_beta   90.00
_cell.angle_gamma   90.00
#
_symmetry.space_group_name_H-M   'P 1'
#
loop_
_entity.id
_entity.type
_entity.pdbx_description
1 polymer ?
#
loop_
_entity_poly.entity_id
_entity_poly.type
_entity_poly.pdbx_seq_one_letter_code
_entity_poly.pdbx_strand_id
1 'polypeptide(L)'
;MSKDNLAQGILRFFSGSYLLYRTSWYKSMFVDLDHETYPDKVWLSAHDERDFDLVNLGSSGGKWAFDYTGIDIKAMNWAQQPQTLLEDYNLLRHFHGILKPGGYVLITIMPFTGLNKKTGLMDAMKYVWLDIQGKPIQPFMFEKAQRYAMYPILFKKQALKALIRYLMGKDKPCDYRREPQLDYNPMDVNELERDAKRWISGWKNQFGIVDFDAALTDENRIGREYRVGLMRNLIDFCEERGYKPVYVIPPVTEHLAKYYTPQFEERYIYGYLKDVGRDVVLLDYSKDEIFRQDDSLYFNSFFLNRKGRQLFTRRVLEDLGIKLH
;
A
#
# COMPACT_ATOMS: atom_id res chain seq x y z
N MET A 1 -26.92 -10.43 22.78
CA MET A 1 -26.88 -9.29 21.80
C MET A 1 -27.21 -8.03 22.58
N SER A 2 -26.34 -7.02 22.57
CA SER A 2 -26.65 -5.73 23.20
C SER A 2 -27.76 -5.03 22.42
N LYS A 3 -28.54 -4.14 23.09
CA LYS A 3 -29.59 -3.35 22.42
C LYS A 3 -29.03 -2.53 21.25
N ASP A 4 -27.79 -2.10 21.33
CA ASP A 4 -27.09 -1.35 20.28
C ASP A 4 -26.84 -2.19 19.02
N ASN A 5 -26.52 -3.47 19.17
CA ASN A 5 -26.35 -4.38 18.05
C ASN A 5 -27.65 -4.66 17.30
N LEU A 6 -28.77 -4.69 18.00
CA LEU A 6 -30.08 -4.87 17.39
C LEU A 6 -30.52 -3.61 16.61
N ALA A 7 -30.34 -2.44 17.19
CA ALA A 7 -30.65 -1.16 16.54
C ALA A 7 -29.79 -0.94 15.27
N GLN A 8 -28.51 -1.26 15.33
CA GLN A 8 -27.63 -1.22 14.16
C GLN A 8 -28.03 -2.23 13.08
N GLY A 9 -28.43 -3.44 13.47
CA GLY A 9 -28.96 -4.45 12.53
C GLY A 9 -30.20 -3.99 11.80
N ILE A 10 -31.12 -3.37 12.51
CA ILE A 10 -32.36 -2.80 11.96
C ILE A 10 -32.07 -1.66 10.99
N LEU A 11 -31.18 -0.73 11.38
CA LEU A 11 -30.75 0.38 10.51
C LEU A 11 -30.06 -0.12 9.23
N ARG A 12 -29.22 -1.14 9.32
CA ARG A 12 -28.59 -1.79 8.15
C ARG A 12 -29.60 -2.43 7.21
N PHE A 13 -30.62 -3.07 7.77
CA PHE A 13 -31.69 -3.68 6.99
C PHE A 13 -32.50 -2.62 6.23
N PHE A 14 -32.96 -1.58 6.92
CA PHE A 14 -33.76 -0.51 6.32
C PHE A 14 -32.96 0.41 5.39
N SER A 15 -31.65 0.58 5.61
CA SER A 15 -30.77 1.33 4.69
C SER A 15 -30.43 0.58 3.41
N GLY A 16 -30.91 -0.67 3.24
CA GLY A 16 -30.60 -1.51 2.08
C GLY A 16 -29.13 -1.97 2.03
N SER A 17 -28.33 -1.68 3.05
CA SER A 17 -26.90 -2.02 3.09
C SER A 17 -26.67 -3.51 2.93
N TYR A 18 -27.55 -4.34 3.46
CA TYR A 18 -27.45 -5.81 3.35
C TYR A 18 -27.51 -6.31 1.90
N LEU A 19 -28.37 -5.73 1.07
CA LEU A 19 -28.43 -6.04 -0.36
C LEU A 19 -27.28 -5.41 -1.12
N LEU A 20 -26.83 -4.24 -0.67
CA LEU A 20 -25.71 -3.53 -1.28
C LEU A 20 -24.42 -4.35 -1.21
N TYR A 21 -24.17 -5.09 -0.13
CA TYR A 21 -22.99 -5.97 0.01
C TYR A 21 -22.91 -7.06 -1.08
N ARG A 22 -24.03 -7.36 -1.74
CA ARG A 22 -24.09 -8.33 -2.83
C ARG A 22 -23.78 -7.72 -4.19
N THR A 23 -23.78 -6.40 -4.30
CA THR A 23 -23.56 -5.71 -5.57
C THR A 23 -22.09 -5.78 -6.01
N SER A 24 -21.87 -5.84 -7.31
CA SER A 24 -20.52 -5.75 -7.91
C SER A 24 -19.82 -4.47 -7.52
N TRP A 25 -20.57 -3.36 -7.40
CA TRP A 25 -20.00 -2.10 -6.95
C TRP A 25 -19.42 -2.19 -5.54
N TYR A 26 -20.16 -2.76 -4.58
CA TYR A 26 -19.65 -2.89 -3.22
C TYR A 26 -18.40 -3.76 -3.16
N LYS A 27 -18.43 -4.89 -3.83
CA LYS A 27 -17.32 -5.82 -3.87
C LYS A 27 -16.06 -5.17 -4.48
N SER A 28 -16.20 -4.39 -5.56
CA SER A 28 -15.08 -3.67 -6.17
C SER A 28 -14.51 -2.53 -5.34
N MET A 29 -15.29 -2.01 -4.38
CA MET A 29 -14.88 -0.86 -3.55
C MET A 29 -14.32 -1.26 -2.19
N PHE A 30 -14.74 -2.40 -1.65
CA PHE A 30 -14.48 -2.78 -0.27
C PHE A 30 -13.86 -4.17 -0.11
N VAL A 31 -13.87 -4.97 -1.16
CA VAL A 31 -13.15 -6.24 -1.20
C VAL A 31 -11.95 -6.04 -2.09
N ASP A 32 -10.77 -6.25 -1.56
CA ASP A 32 -9.58 -6.18 -2.38
C ASP A 32 -9.61 -7.30 -3.42
N LEU A 33 -9.14 -6.98 -4.61
CA LEU A 33 -9.07 -7.91 -5.72
C LEU A 33 -7.98 -8.98 -5.53
N ASP A 34 -7.03 -8.67 -4.67
CA ASP A 34 -5.88 -9.51 -4.39
C ASP A 34 -5.85 -9.89 -2.90
N HIS A 35 -6.56 -10.97 -2.59
CA HIS A 35 -6.65 -11.50 -1.23
C HIS A 35 -5.29 -11.92 -0.64
N GLU A 36 -4.30 -12.19 -1.49
CA GLU A 36 -2.97 -12.59 -1.03
C GLU A 36 -2.16 -11.41 -0.51
N THR A 37 -2.50 -10.20 -0.97
CA THR A 37 -1.76 -8.98 -0.61
C THR A 37 -2.57 -8.01 0.23
N TYR A 38 -3.85 -8.31 0.52
CA TYR A 38 -4.70 -7.44 1.33
C TYR A 38 -4.76 -7.92 2.78
N PRO A 39 -4.27 -7.14 3.74
CA PRO A 39 -4.37 -7.49 5.15
C PRO A 39 -5.79 -7.24 5.63
N ASP A 40 -6.73 -8.10 5.32
CA ASP A 40 -8.05 -8.04 5.90
C ASP A 40 -8.09 -8.74 7.27
N LYS A 41 -9.15 -8.44 8.04
CA LYS A 41 -9.29 -8.98 9.39
C LYS A 41 -9.42 -10.51 9.39
N VAL A 42 -10.09 -11.08 8.39
CA VAL A 42 -10.31 -12.53 8.28
C VAL A 42 -8.97 -13.22 8.02
N TRP A 43 -8.21 -12.66 7.09
CA TRP A 43 -6.93 -13.20 6.68
C TRP A 43 -5.89 -13.09 7.81
N LEU A 44 -5.78 -11.92 8.45
CA LEU A 44 -4.88 -11.71 9.59
C LEU A 44 -5.28 -12.54 10.81
N SER A 45 -6.58 -12.72 11.07
CA SER A 45 -7.07 -13.54 12.18
C SER A 45 -6.96 -15.04 11.92
N ALA A 46 -6.89 -15.47 10.68
CA ALA A 46 -6.70 -16.88 10.32
C ALA A 46 -5.24 -17.35 10.47
N HIS A 47 -4.30 -16.42 10.66
CA HIS A 47 -2.88 -16.72 10.82
C HIS A 47 -2.46 -16.62 12.29
N ASP A 48 -2.80 -17.65 13.08
CA ASP A 48 -2.36 -17.77 14.47
C ASP A 48 -0.86 -18.11 14.60
N GLU A 49 -0.21 -18.48 13.51
CA GLU A 49 1.19 -18.87 13.48
C GLU A 49 2.10 -17.66 13.62
N ARG A 50 3.05 -17.75 14.56
CA ARG A 50 4.06 -16.71 14.83
C ARG A 50 5.40 -17.07 14.22
N ASP A 51 5.41 -17.44 12.98
CA ASP A 51 6.58 -17.99 12.31
C ASP A 51 6.86 -17.36 10.93
N PHE A 52 6.24 -16.21 10.64
CA PHE A 52 6.51 -15.49 9.42
C PHE A 52 7.94 -14.96 9.41
N ASP A 53 8.64 -15.22 8.31
CA ASP A 53 10.02 -14.79 8.09
C ASP A 53 10.11 -13.28 7.87
N LEU A 54 9.13 -12.73 7.16
CA LEU A 54 9.10 -11.32 6.83
C LEU A 54 7.70 -10.78 6.52
N VAL A 55 7.57 -9.47 6.68
CA VAL A 55 6.47 -8.67 6.12
C VAL A 55 7.05 -7.49 5.35
N ASN A 56 6.37 -7.05 4.28
CA ASN A 56 6.69 -5.78 3.66
C ASN A 56 5.56 -4.76 3.85
N LEU A 57 5.97 -3.55 4.12
CA LEU A 57 5.15 -2.36 4.32
C LEU A 57 5.28 -1.42 3.12
N GLY A 58 4.38 -0.49 3.01
CA GLY A 58 4.45 0.60 2.04
C GLY A 58 3.15 0.87 1.32
N SER A 59 3.20 1.83 0.42
CA SER A 59 2.11 2.20 -0.46
C SER A 59 2.06 1.32 -1.72
N SER A 60 1.53 1.87 -2.81
CA SER A 60 1.49 1.21 -4.11
C SER A 60 2.85 0.66 -4.57
N GLY A 61 3.95 1.33 -4.24
CA GLY A 61 5.29 0.81 -4.54
C GLY A 61 5.56 -0.53 -3.89
N GLY A 62 5.24 -0.72 -2.62
CA GLY A 62 5.39 -1.99 -1.93
C GLY A 62 4.39 -3.05 -2.42
N LYS A 63 3.14 -2.63 -2.66
CA LYS A 63 2.12 -3.53 -3.19
C LYS A 63 2.54 -4.16 -4.54
N TRP A 64 3.06 -3.34 -5.44
CA TRP A 64 3.43 -3.73 -6.79
C TRP A 64 4.91 -4.12 -6.96
N ALA A 65 5.67 -4.21 -5.87
CA ALA A 65 7.04 -4.69 -5.91
C ALA A 65 7.16 -6.16 -5.52
N PHE A 66 6.38 -6.62 -4.53
CA PHE A 66 6.55 -7.94 -3.95
C PHE A 66 5.45 -8.92 -4.37
N ASP A 67 5.87 -10.15 -4.72
CA ASP A 67 5.01 -11.31 -4.96
C ASP A 67 5.73 -12.56 -4.41
N TYR A 68 5.21 -13.09 -3.32
CA TYR A 68 5.77 -14.27 -2.65
C TYR A 68 5.20 -15.59 -3.15
N THR A 69 4.31 -15.55 -4.14
CA THR A 69 3.65 -16.75 -4.69
C THR A 69 4.67 -17.73 -5.27
N GLY A 70 4.63 -18.97 -4.81
CA GLY A 70 5.54 -20.02 -5.29
C GLY A 70 6.99 -19.88 -4.82
N ILE A 71 7.24 -19.08 -3.79
CA ILE A 71 8.51 -19.01 -3.09
C ILE A 71 8.34 -19.71 -1.74
N ASP A 72 9.26 -20.59 -1.38
CA ASP A 72 9.23 -21.30 -0.11
C ASP A 72 9.71 -20.38 1.05
N ILE A 73 8.81 -19.46 1.43
CA ILE A 73 9.01 -18.51 2.52
C ILE A 73 7.66 -18.15 3.13
N LYS A 74 7.61 -18.02 4.45
CA LYS A 74 6.45 -17.46 5.13
C LYS A 74 6.56 -15.92 5.15
N ALA A 75 5.94 -15.30 4.16
CA ALA A 75 6.01 -13.86 3.95
C ALA A 75 4.62 -13.26 3.66
N MET A 76 4.47 -11.98 4.00
CA MET A 76 3.21 -11.27 3.83
C MET A 76 3.42 -9.88 3.27
N ASN A 77 2.66 -9.53 2.23
CA ASN A 77 2.65 -8.18 1.68
C ASN A 77 1.53 -7.35 2.34
N TRP A 78 1.89 -6.44 3.25
CA TRP A 78 0.96 -5.53 3.93
C TRP A 78 0.82 -4.17 3.25
N ALA A 79 1.51 -3.98 2.14
CA ALA A 79 1.42 -2.72 1.41
C ALA A 79 0.06 -2.57 0.70
N GLN A 80 -0.51 -1.36 0.75
CA GLN A 80 -1.78 -1.04 0.12
C GLN A 80 -1.71 0.21 -0.76
N GLN A 81 -2.66 0.33 -1.67
CA GLN A 81 -2.74 1.48 -2.57
C GLN A 81 -4.02 2.30 -2.32
N PRO A 82 -3.89 3.56 -1.85
CA PRO A 82 -2.71 4.17 -1.23
C PRO A 82 -2.60 3.76 0.25
N GLN A 83 -1.40 3.83 0.79
CA GLN A 83 -1.10 3.65 2.21
C GLN A 83 -0.06 4.68 2.62
N THR A 84 -0.13 5.18 3.84
CA THR A 84 0.84 6.12 4.38
C THR A 84 1.68 5.45 5.46
N LEU A 85 2.80 6.07 5.82
CA LEU A 85 3.67 5.56 6.88
C LEU A 85 2.96 5.41 8.24
N LEU A 86 1.88 6.17 8.47
CA LEU A 86 1.07 6.02 9.70
C LEU A 86 0.34 4.68 9.73
N GLU A 87 -0.28 4.30 8.61
CA GLU A 87 -0.93 3.00 8.51
C GLU A 87 0.10 1.86 8.56
N ASP A 88 1.25 2.00 7.91
CA ASP A 88 2.36 1.04 8.00
C ASP A 88 2.75 0.79 9.47
N TYR A 89 2.98 1.86 10.22
CA TYR A 89 3.35 1.78 11.63
C TYR A 89 2.24 1.15 12.48
N ASN A 90 0.99 1.52 12.26
CA ASN A 90 -0.12 0.98 13.01
C ASN A 90 -0.41 -0.48 12.65
N LEU A 91 -0.30 -0.89 11.38
CA LEU A 91 -0.39 -2.29 10.96
C LEU A 91 0.68 -3.12 11.67
N LEU A 92 1.92 -2.68 11.63
CA LEU A 92 3.01 -3.37 12.31
C LEU A 92 2.73 -3.50 13.80
N ARG A 93 2.35 -2.43 14.47
CA ARG A 93 2.04 -2.46 15.91
C ARG A 93 0.92 -3.43 16.29
N HIS A 94 -0.06 -3.61 15.41
CA HIS A 94 -1.21 -4.47 15.69
C HIS A 94 -0.95 -5.93 15.35
N PHE A 95 -0.21 -6.18 14.27
CA PHE A 95 -0.08 -7.52 13.69
C PHE A 95 1.32 -8.12 13.76
N HIS A 96 2.29 -7.41 14.37
CA HIS A 96 3.68 -7.89 14.48
C HIS A 96 3.81 -9.29 15.08
N GLY A 97 2.81 -9.74 15.87
CA GLY A 97 2.83 -11.02 16.54
C GLY A 97 2.90 -12.25 15.63
N ILE A 98 2.68 -12.08 14.31
CA ILE A 98 2.89 -13.19 13.36
C ILE A 98 4.36 -13.37 12.98
N LEU A 99 5.20 -12.35 13.17
CA LEU A 99 6.62 -12.44 12.87
C LEU A 99 7.35 -13.30 13.86
N LYS A 100 8.23 -14.15 13.38
CA LYS A 100 9.16 -14.88 14.21
C LYS A 100 10.23 -13.94 14.82
N PRO A 101 10.86 -14.31 15.92
CA PRO A 101 12.02 -13.58 16.43
C PRO A 101 13.10 -13.46 15.35
N GLY A 102 13.63 -12.26 15.15
CA GLY A 102 14.60 -11.98 14.07
C GLY A 102 14.00 -11.86 12.67
N GLY A 103 12.67 -11.86 12.55
CA GLY A 103 11.97 -11.66 11.28
C GLY A 103 12.24 -10.30 10.67
N TYR A 104 12.15 -10.19 9.35
CA TYR A 104 12.41 -8.96 8.60
C TYR A 104 11.14 -8.11 8.46
N VAL A 105 11.32 -6.81 8.55
CA VAL A 105 10.31 -5.80 8.21
C VAL A 105 10.85 -4.96 7.05
N LEU A 106 10.39 -5.25 5.82
CA LEU A 106 10.80 -4.51 4.64
C LEU A 106 9.97 -3.23 4.55
N ILE A 107 10.64 -2.10 4.58
CA ILE A 107 10.03 -0.78 4.52
C ILE A 107 10.25 -0.23 3.11
N THR A 108 9.22 -0.23 2.30
CA THR A 108 9.34 0.24 0.92
C THR A 108 9.45 1.76 0.87
N ILE A 109 10.56 2.23 0.33
CA ILE A 109 10.84 3.65 0.14
C ILE A 109 10.57 4.02 -1.32
N MET A 110 9.69 4.98 -1.51
CA MET A 110 9.35 5.54 -2.81
C MET A 110 9.72 7.02 -2.83
N PRO A 111 9.89 7.64 -4.00
CA PRO A 111 9.92 9.10 -4.06
C PRO A 111 8.74 9.67 -3.28
N PHE A 112 9.00 10.68 -2.47
CA PHE A 112 7.98 11.36 -1.64
C PHE A 112 7.44 10.56 -0.43
N THR A 113 7.99 9.39 -0.08
CA THR A 113 7.64 8.70 1.17
C THR A 113 7.77 9.62 2.38
N GLY A 114 8.77 10.52 2.36
CA GLY A 114 8.98 11.53 3.39
C GLY A 114 8.02 12.73 3.34
N LEU A 115 7.12 12.83 2.38
CA LEU A 115 6.18 13.94 2.29
C LEU A 115 4.79 13.56 2.81
N ASN A 116 4.08 14.54 3.36
CA ASN A 116 2.76 14.30 3.90
C ASN A 116 1.69 14.33 2.80
N LYS A 117 0.94 13.24 2.70
CA LYS A 117 -0.29 13.17 1.90
C LYS A 117 -1.48 13.11 2.84
N LYS A 118 -2.48 13.95 2.63
CA LYS A 118 -3.75 13.87 3.36
C LYS A 118 -4.46 12.58 3.00
N THR A 119 -4.80 11.78 4.01
CA THR A 119 -5.58 10.56 3.83
C THR A 119 -7.01 10.91 3.45
N GLY A 120 -7.48 10.37 2.34
CA GLY A 120 -8.87 10.52 1.92
C GLY A 120 -9.83 9.58 2.66
N LEU A 121 -11.12 9.89 2.64
CA LEU A 121 -12.14 9.03 3.25
C LEU A 121 -12.09 7.60 2.66
N MET A 122 -11.93 7.47 1.36
CA MET A 122 -11.88 6.16 0.68
C MET A 122 -10.65 5.37 1.08
N ASP A 123 -9.53 6.06 1.32
CA ASP A 123 -8.29 5.42 1.75
C ASP A 123 -8.42 4.89 3.18
N ALA A 124 -9.06 5.65 4.07
CA ALA A 124 -9.31 5.24 5.44
C ALA A 124 -10.29 4.05 5.56
N MET A 125 -11.20 3.89 4.60
CA MET A 125 -12.22 2.83 4.64
C MET A 125 -11.66 1.42 4.56
N LYS A 126 -10.49 1.22 3.97
CA LYS A 126 -9.81 -0.08 3.87
C LYS A 126 -9.53 -0.66 5.26
N TYR A 127 -9.32 0.20 6.24
CA TYR A 127 -8.85 -0.18 7.57
C TYR A 127 -9.95 -0.24 8.63
N VAL A 128 -11.19 0.08 8.30
CA VAL A 128 -12.27 0.12 9.31
C VAL A 128 -12.60 -1.22 9.93
N TRP A 129 -12.26 -2.30 9.24
CA TRP A 129 -12.48 -3.67 9.71
C TRP A 129 -11.26 -4.26 10.42
N LEU A 130 -10.12 -3.57 10.38
CA LEU A 130 -8.86 -3.96 11.04
C LEU A 130 -8.69 -3.34 12.42
N ASP A 131 -9.72 -2.66 12.93
CA ASP A 131 -9.69 -2.08 14.27
C ASP A 131 -9.59 -3.17 15.33
N ILE A 132 -8.50 -3.16 16.09
CA ILE A 132 -8.28 -4.08 17.20
C ILE A 132 -8.35 -3.30 18.50
N GLN A 133 -9.27 -3.71 19.37
CA GLN A 133 -9.40 -3.16 20.71
C GLN A 133 -9.60 -1.63 20.76
N GLY A 134 -10.32 -1.07 19.80
CA GLY A 134 -10.58 0.37 19.73
C GLY A 134 -9.39 1.21 19.30
N LYS A 135 -8.37 0.60 18.68
CA LYS A 135 -7.21 1.32 18.14
C LYS A 135 -7.19 1.20 16.60
N PRO A 136 -7.75 2.16 15.89
CA PRO A 136 -7.85 2.10 14.44
C PRO A 136 -6.47 2.20 13.77
N ILE A 137 -6.30 1.47 12.66
CA ILE A 137 -5.10 1.56 11.82
C ILE A 137 -4.96 2.97 11.25
N GLN A 138 -6.08 3.56 10.78
CA GLN A 138 -6.14 4.95 10.35
C GLN A 138 -7.06 5.75 11.29
N PRO A 139 -6.49 6.45 12.29
CA PRO A 139 -7.29 7.19 13.27
C PRO A 139 -7.96 8.43 12.69
N PHE A 140 -7.33 9.06 11.69
CA PHE A 140 -7.92 10.22 11.03
C PHE A 140 -9.12 9.77 10.19
N MET A 141 -10.25 10.43 10.36
CA MET A 141 -11.52 10.10 9.69
C MET A 141 -12.12 8.73 10.04
N PHE A 142 -11.60 8.00 11.04
CA PHE A 142 -12.05 6.65 11.35
C PHE A 142 -13.58 6.56 11.53
N GLU A 143 -14.16 7.38 12.39
CA GLU A 143 -15.61 7.37 12.62
C GLU A 143 -16.41 7.66 11.33
N LYS A 144 -15.93 8.61 10.53
CA LYS A 144 -16.57 8.93 9.25
C LYS A 144 -16.45 7.79 8.26
N ALA A 145 -15.27 7.16 8.17
CA ALA A 145 -15.02 6.00 7.32
C ALA A 145 -15.87 4.80 7.75
N GLN A 146 -15.97 4.56 9.06
CA GLN A 146 -16.81 3.50 9.62
C GLN A 146 -18.29 3.70 9.29
N ARG A 147 -18.82 4.91 9.52
CA ARG A 147 -20.21 5.23 9.14
C ARG A 147 -20.47 5.04 7.65
N TYR A 148 -19.50 5.43 6.83
CA TYR A 148 -19.60 5.27 5.39
C TYR A 148 -19.56 3.79 4.96
N ALA A 149 -18.68 2.99 5.55
CA ALA A 149 -18.60 1.55 5.28
C ALA A 149 -19.87 0.82 5.75
N MET A 150 -20.44 1.25 6.89
CA MET A 150 -21.68 0.68 7.44
C MET A 150 -22.92 1.07 6.66
N TYR A 151 -22.98 2.29 6.15
CA TYR A 151 -24.19 2.87 5.52
C TYR A 151 -23.87 3.59 4.19
N PRO A 152 -23.28 2.91 3.19
CA PRO A 152 -22.81 3.58 1.97
C PRO A 152 -23.90 4.31 1.21
N ILE A 153 -25.16 3.81 1.28
CA ILE A 153 -26.30 4.40 0.58
C ILE A 153 -26.57 5.83 1.04
N LEU A 154 -26.33 6.11 2.33
CA LEU A 154 -26.59 7.45 2.89
C LEU A 154 -25.55 8.50 2.44
N PHE A 155 -24.40 8.03 1.93
CA PHE A 155 -23.25 8.90 1.64
C PHE A 155 -22.86 8.95 0.16
N LYS A 156 -23.30 8.00 -0.67
CA LYS A 156 -22.93 7.93 -2.10
C LYS A 156 -24.07 7.61 -3.04
N LYS A 157 -24.27 8.49 -4.01
CA LYS A 157 -25.24 8.26 -5.11
C LYS A 157 -24.92 7.00 -5.91
N GLN A 158 -23.65 6.63 -6.04
CA GLN A 158 -23.23 5.41 -6.74
C GLN A 158 -23.71 4.15 -6.02
N ALA A 159 -23.74 4.13 -4.69
CA ALA A 159 -24.26 3.02 -3.92
C ALA A 159 -25.76 2.79 -4.20
N LEU A 160 -26.54 3.86 -4.23
CA LEU A 160 -27.95 3.79 -4.58
C LEU A 160 -28.16 3.29 -6.02
N LYS A 161 -27.37 3.80 -6.98
CA LYS A 161 -27.41 3.33 -8.37
C LYS A 161 -27.05 1.86 -8.50
N ALA A 162 -26.06 1.39 -7.74
CA ALA A 162 -25.66 -0.01 -7.72
C ALA A 162 -26.77 -0.91 -7.18
N LEU A 163 -27.41 -0.49 -6.07
CA LEU A 163 -28.54 -1.22 -5.50
C LEU A 163 -29.69 -1.32 -6.50
N ILE A 164 -30.06 -0.22 -7.15
CA ILE A 164 -31.13 -0.21 -8.16
C ILE A 164 -30.79 -1.16 -9.31
N ARG A 165 -29.55 -1.13 -9.83
CA ARG A 165 -29.11 -2.06 -10.89
C ARG A 165 -29.21 -3.51 -10.44
N TYR A 166 -28.79 -3.82 -9.21
CA TYR A 166 -28.87 -5.14 -8.64
C TYR A 166 -30.33 -5.63 -8.57
N LEU A 167 -31.22 -4.82 -8.03
CA LEU A 167 -32.67 -5.15 -7.94
C LEU A 167 -33.34 -5.32 -9.32
N MET A 168 -32.83 -4.63 -10.34
CA MET A 168 -33.29 -4.75 -11.73
C MET A 168 -32.65 -5.93 -12.48
N GLY A 169 -31.81 -6.73 -11.84
CA GLY A 169 -31.07 -7.82 -12.52
C GLY A 169 -30.03 -7.33 -13.54
N LYS A 170 -29.62 -6.05 -13.45
CA LYS A 170 -28.65 -5.40 -14.37
C LYS A 170 -27.25 -5.24 -13.75
N ASP A 171 -27.03 -5.84 -12.58
CA ASP A 171 -25.72 -5.82 -11.93
C ASP A 171 -24.82 -6.83 -12.66
N LYS A 172 -23.77 -6.33 -13.29
CA LYS A 172 -22.82 -7.19 -14.00
C LYS A 172 -21.85 -7.77 -12.98
N PRO A 173 -21.62 -9.10 -12.98
CA PRO A 173 -20.57 -9.70 -12.18
C PRO A 173 -19.24 -9.01 -12.48
N CYS A 174 -18.58 -8.54 -11.45
CA CYS A 174 -17.20 -8.04 -11.52
C CYS A 174 -16.31 -9.17 -11.01
N ASP A 175 -15.36 -9.59 -11.82
CA ASP A 175 -14.31 -10.50 -11.33
C ASP A 175 -13.32 -9.68 -10.51
N TYR A 176 -13.71 -9.40 -9.28
CA TYR A 176 -12.92 -8.64 -8.34
C TYR A 176 -11.76 -9.43 -7.71
N ARG A 177 -11.60 -10.71 -8.08
CA ARG A 177 -10.46 -11.55 -7.67
C ARG A 177 -9.31 -11.48 -8.66
N ARG A 178 -9.55 -10.93 -9.84
CA ARG A 178 -8.53 -10.80 -10.88
C ARG A 178 -8.01 -9.37 -10.89
N GLU A 179 -6.75 -9.21 -10.60
CA GLU A 179 -6.05 -7.95 -10.84
C GLU A 179 -5.54 -7.91 -12.29
N PRO A 180 -6.19 -7.16 -13.17
CA PRO A 180 -5.80 -7.12 -14.58
C PRO A 180 -4.35 -6.69 -14.78
N GLN A 181 -3.85 -5.81 -13.87
CA GLN A 181 -2.50 -5.26 -13.97
C GLN A 181 -1.40 -6.30 -13.72
N LEU A 182 -1.69 -7.43 -13.05
CA LEU A 182 -0.67 -8.45 -12.80
C LEU A 182 -0.24 -9.19 -14.07
N ASP A 183 -1.17 -9.39 -14.99
CA ASP A 183 -0.96 -10.11 -16.26
C ASP A 183 -1.00 -9.16 -17.45
N TYR A 184 -0.81 -7.85 -17.22
CA TYR A 184 -0.92 -6.84 -18.26
C TYR A 184 0.23 -6.96 -19.27
N ASN A 185 -0.09 -6.84 -20.53
CA ASN A 185 0.93 -6.68 -21.57
C ASN A 185 1.66 -5.35 -21.32
N PRO A 186 3.00 -5.36 -21.37
CA PRO A 186 3.76 -4.14 -21.16
C PRO A 186 3.34 -3.08 -22.18
N MET A 187 3.34 -1.83 -21.73
CA MET A 187 3.13 -0.68 -22.61
C MET A 187 4.24 -0.61 -23.66
N ASP A 188 3.94 -0.11 -24.84
CA ASP A 188 5.00 0.22 -25.80
C ASP A 188 5.86 1.40 -25.29
N VAL A 189 7.00 1.63 -25.93
CA VAL A 189 7.96 2.68 -25.56
C VAL A 189 7.31 4.06 -25.49
N ASN A 190 6.42 4.39 -26.44
CA ASN A 190 5.76 5.70 -26.47
C ASN A 190 4.72 5.83 -25.33
N GLU A 191 4.07 4.72 -24.99
CA GLU A 191 3.12 4.66 -23.87
C GLU A 191 3.86 4.81 -22.55
N LEU A 192 4.99 4.12 -22.36
CA LEU A 192 5.85 4.25 -21.18
C LEU A 192 6.36 5.69 -20.99
N GLU A 193 6.79 6.33 -22.08
CA GLU A 193 7.20 7.75 -22.05
C GLU A 193 6.07 8.69 -21.63
N ARG A 194 4.86 8.49 -22.14
CA ARG A 194 3.69 9.29 -21.75
C ARG A 194 3.31 9.00 -20.30
N ASP A 195 3.36 7.75 -19.87
CA ASP A 195 3.06 7.34 -18.50
C ASP A 195 4.05 7.93 -17.51
N ALA A 196 5.35 7.89 -17.80
CA ALA A 196 6.37 8.51 -16.96
C ALA A 196 6.13 10.02 -16.78
N LYS A 197 5.82 10.76 -17.85
CA LYS A 197 5.46 12.18 -17.78
C LYS A 197 4.20 12.40 -16.93
N ARG A 198 3.23 11.50 -17.02
CA ARG A 198 2.01 11.54 -16.20
C ARG A 198 2.33 11.39 -14.71
N TRP A 199 3.23 10.47 -14.33
CA TRP A 199 3.67 10.30 -12.96
C TRP A 199 4.35 11.57 -12.43
N ILE A 200 5.30 12.13 -13.19
CA ILE A 200 6.00 13.36 -12.82
C ILE A 200 5.01 14.52 -12.58
N SER A 201 4.08 14.73 -13.51
CA SER A 201 3.04 15.76 -13.39
C SER A 201 2.10 15.48 -12.22
N GLY A 202 1.73 14.21 -12.02
CA GLY A 202 0.87 13.78 -10.92
C GLY A 202 1.49 14.05 -9.55
N TRP A 203 2.78 13.77 -9.37
CA TRP A 203 3.49 14.05 -8.13
C TRP A 203 3.62 15.54 -7.85
N LYS A 204 3.95 16.34 -8.87
CA LYS A 204 3.98 17.81 -8.72
C LYS A 204 2.64 18.33 -8.20
N ASN A 205 1.55 17.91 -8.80
CA ASN A 205 0.20 18.32 -8.39
C ASN A 205 -0.16 17.79 -7.00
N GLN A 206 0.17 16.52 -6.70
CA GLN A 206 -0.19 15.89 -5.43
C GLN A 206 0.48 16.53 -4.23
N PHE A 207 1.73 16.97 -4.38
CA PHE A 207 2.55 17.52 -3.31
C PHE A 207 2.75 19.05 -3.40
N GLY A 208 2.08 19.71 -4.34
CA GLY A 208 2.22 21.16 -4.55
C GLY A 208 3.63 21.56 -4.95
N ILE A 209 4.33 20.74 -5.72
CA ILE A 209 5.71 20.99 -6.16
C ILE A 209 5.69 21.62 -7.55
N VAL A 210 6.17 22.84 -7.64
CA VAL A 210 6.31 23.55 -8.93
C VAL A 210 7.52 23.02 -9.68
N ASP A 211 8.65 22.93 -8.98
CA ASP A 211 9.92 22.46 -9.50
C ASP A 211 10.59 21.52 -8.51
N PHE A 212 11.12 20.39 -8.98
CA PHE A 212 11.81 19.42 -8.14
C PHE A 212 13.14 19.96 -7.59
N ASP A 213 13.72 20.94 -8.24
CA ASP A 213 14.96 21.59 -7.79
C ASP A 213 14.71 22.74 -6.82
N ALA A 214 13.46 23.18 -6.65
CA ALA A 214 13.08 24.18 -5.67
C ALA A 214 13.11 23.63 -4.24
N ALA A 215 13.28 24.51 -3.24
CA ALA A 215 13.17 24.13 -1.82
C ALA A 215 11.78 23.55 -1.51
N LEU A 216 11.71 22.69 -0.51
CA LEU A 216 10.44 22.18 -0.02
C LEU A 216 9.56 23.34 0.49
N THR A 217 8.27 23.28 0.16
CA THR A 217 7.29 24.19 0.75
C THR A 217 7.20 23.99 2.26
N ASP A 218 6.69 24.96 3.00
CA ASP A 218 6.50 24.83 4.46
C ASP A 218 5.61 23.63 4.81
N GLU A 219 4.55 23.40 4.04
CA GLU A 219 3.66 22.23 4.22
C GLU A 219 4.45 20.91 4.05
N ASN A 220 5.27 20.81 3.03
CA ASN A 220 6.09 19.63 2.79
C ASN A 220 7.20 19.47 3.84
N ARG A 221 7.77 20.54 4.35
CA ARG A 221 8.77 20.51 5.41
C ARG A 221 8.16 20.01 6.73
N ILE A 222 7.03 20.56 7.14
CA ILE A 222 6.28 20.11 8.32
C ILE A 222 5.87 18.64 8.16
N GLY A 223 5.37 18.27 6.97
CA GLY A 223 5.03 16.88 6.65
C GLY A 223 6.23 15.94 6.76
N ARG A 224 7.42 16.39 6.32
CA ARG A 224 8.66 15.62 6.42
C ARG A 224 9.09 15.40 7.87
N GLU A 225 9.07 16.42 8.70
CA GLU A 225 9.36 16.31 10.13
C GLU A 225 8.46 15.26 10.82
N TYR A 226 7.17 15.30 10.53
CA TYR A 226 6.22 14.30 11.00
C TYR A 226 6.56 12.88 10.52
N ARG A 227 6.90 12.72 9.23
CA ARG A 227 7.25 11.42 8.65
C ARG A 227 8.58 10.87 9.17
N VAL A 228 9.55 11.73 9.43
CA VAL A 228 10.80 11.35 10.10
C VAL A 228 10.51 10.79 11.50
N GLY A 229 9.65 11.45 12.28
CA GLY A 229 9.25 10.95 13.60
C GLY A 229 8.55 9.58 13.53
N LEU A 230 7.62 9.40 12.59
CA LEU A 230 6.95 8.12 12.39
C LEU A 230 7.92 7.00 11.98
N MET A 231 8.86 7.29 11.08
CA MET A 231 9.85 6.30 10.64
C MET A 231 10.76 5.89 11.79
N ARG A 232 11.23 6.84 12.61
CA ARG A 232 11.99 6.53 13.83
C ARG A 232 11.21 5.61 14.74
N ASN A 233 9.96 5.94 15.03
CA ASN A 233 9.11 5.10 15.87
C ASN A 233 8.90 3.69 15.31
N LEU A 234 8.80 3.54 13.99
CA LEU A 234 8.66 2.25 13.33
C LEU A 234 9.94 1.42 13.48
N ILE A 235 11.10 2.03 13.28
CA ILE A 235 12.40 1.36 13.41
C ILE A 235 12.64 0.97 14.88
N ASP A 236 12.50 1.93 15.80
CA ASP A 236 12.65 1.67 17.24
C ASP A 236 11.73 0.53 17.70
N PHE A 237 10.49 0.49 17.19
CA PHE A 237 9.55 -0.61 17.46
C PHE A 237 10.06 -1.97 16.96
N CYS A 238 10.69 -2.01 15.79
CA CYS A 238 11.29 -3.23 15.26
C CYS A 238 12.47 -3.70 16.14
N GLU A 239 13.38 -2.79 16.43
CA GLU A 239 14.60 -3.07 17.19
C GLU A 239 14.29 -3.55 18.62
N GLU A 240 13.36 -2.88 19.32
CA GLU A 240 12.90 -3.29 20.67
C GLU A 240 12.35 -4.72 20.71
N ARG A 241 11.87 -5.25 19.59
CA ARG A 241 11.31 -6.62 19.49
C ARG A 241 12.23 -7.60 18.79
N GLY A 242 13.45 -7.16 18.45
CA GLY A 242 14.43 -7.99 17.78
C GLY A 242 14.09 -8.29 16.32
N TYR A 243 13.20 -7.49 15.68
CA TYR A 243 12.96 -7.54 14.24
C TYR A 243 14.06 -6.79 13.49
N LYS A 244 14.21 -7.10 12.22
CA LYS A 244 15.22 -6.51 11.34
C LYS A 244 14.55 -5.57 10.33
N PRO A 245 14.50 -4.25 10.59
CA PRO A 245 14.02 -3.29 9.61
C PRO A 245 15.01 -3.20 8.43
N VAL A 246 14.48 -3.14 7.21
CA VAL A 246 15.26 -2.98 5.98
C VAL A 246 14.55 -2.00 5.06
N TYR A 247 15.24 -0.96 4.62
CA TYR A 247 14.75 -0.09 3.56
C TYR A 247 14.92 -0.76 2.20
N VAL A 248 13.86 -0.74 1.40
CA VAL A 248 13.91 -1.27 0.05
C VAL A 248 13.38 -0.22 -0.92
N ILE A 249 14.19 0.17 -1.90
CA ILE A 249 13.79 1.05 -3.00
C ILE A 249 13.55 0.18 -4.23
N PRO A 250 12.31 0.00 -4.67
CA PRO A 250 12.01 -0.79 -5.86
C PRO A 250 12.55 -0.15 -7.14
N PRO A 251 12.80 -0.95 -8.18
CA PRO A 251 13.22 -0.44 -9.47
C PRO A 251 12.05 0.23 -10.20
N VAL A 252 12.40 1.08 -11.14
CA VAL A 252 11.48 1.70 -12.10
C VAL A 252 12.06 1.60 -13.52
N THR A 253 11.25 1.77 -14.56
CA THR A 253 11.75 1.77 -15.93
C THR A 253 12.73 2.91 -16.16
N GLU A 254 13.62 2.77 -17.15
CA GLU A 254 14.50 3.84 -17.60
C GLU A 254 13.71 5.10 -18.04
N HIS A 255 12.49 4.90 -18.59
CA HIS A 255 11.61 5.98 -18.99
C HIS A 255 11.20 6.91 -17.84
N LEU A 256 11.11 6.38 -16.62
CA LEU A 256 10.83 7.17 -15.43
C LEU A 256 12.12 7.58 -14.71
N ALA A 257 13.10 6.67 -14.61
CA ALA A 257 14.36 6.88 -13.90
C ALA A 257 15.15 8.09 -14.41
N LYS A 258 15.07 8.40 -15.71
CA LYS A 258 15.73 9.58 -16.29
C LYS A 258 15.31 10.92 -15.67
N TYR A 259 14.15 10.98 -15.01
CA TYR A 259 13.69 12.15 -14.27
C TYR A 259 14.23 12.21 -12.83
N TYR A 260 14.90 11.14 -12.36
CA TYR A 260 15.50 11.09 -11.03
C TYR A 260 16.90 11.70 -11.10
N THR A 261 16.95 13.05 -11.16
CA THR A 261 18.21 13.77 -11.07
C THR A 261 18.86 13.58 -9.69
N PRO A 262 20.16 13.78 -9.54
CA PRO A 262 20.81 13.72 -8.21
C PRO A 262 20.13 14.63 -7.17
N GLN A 263 19.66 15.82 -7.59
CA GLN A 263 18.93 16.74 -6.71
C GLN A 263 17.56 16.19 -6.30
N PHE A 264 16.85 15.56 -7.25
CA PHE A 264 15.59 14.88 -6.98
C PHE A 264 15.78 13.76 -5.96
N GLU A 265 16.74 12.87 -6.20
CA GLU A 265 17.03 11.72 -5.34
C GLU A 265 17.43 12.18 -3.93
N GLU A 266 18.36 13.14 -3.83
CA GLU A 266 18.77 13.68 -2.54
C GLU A 266 17.60 14.33 -1.80
N ARG A 267 16.73 15.07 -2.48
CA ARG A 267 15.64 15.78 -1.82
C ARG A 267 14.47 14.88 -1.41
N TYR A 268 14.09 13.93 -2.26
CA TYR A 268 12.83 13.19 -2.09
C TYR A 268 13.03 11.73 -1.67
N ILE A 269 14.26 11.23 -1.65
CA ILE A 269 14.60 9.87 -1.27
C ILE A 269 15.68 9.88 -0.16
N TYR A 270 16.93 10.08 -0.53
CA TYR A 270 18.07 9.87 0.38
C TYR A 270 18.15 10.90 1.51
N GLY A 271 17.88 12.17 1.22
CA GLY A 271 17.86 13.20 2.26
C GLY A 271 16.81 12.96 3.33
N TYR A 272 15.67 12.34 2.96
CA TYR A 272 14.68 11.90 3.94
C TYR A 272 15.26 10.81 4.86
N LEU A 273 15.93 9.80 4.28
CA LEU A 273 16.55 8.72 5.07
C LEU A 273 17.66 9.25 5.97
N LYS A 274 18.45 10.22 5.50
CA LYS A 274 19.46 10.92 6.32
C LYS A 274 18.80 11.64 7.50
N ASP A 275 17.67 12.31 7.29
CA ASP A 275 16.95 13.01 8.36
C ASP A 275 16.39 12.04 9.40
N VAL A 276 16.01 10.82 9.01
CA VAL A 276 15.63 9.77 9.95
C VAL A 276 16.79 9.41 10.86
N GLY A 277 18.00 9.35 10.36
CA GLY A 277 19.22 9.19 11.16
C GLY A 277 19.23 7.89 11.97
N ARG A 278 18.82 6.78 11.38
CA ARG A 278 18.93 5.42 11.91
C ARG A 278 19.81 4.59 10.99
N ASP A 279 20.62 3.73 11.56
CA ASP A 279 21.45 2.78 10.81
C ASP A 279 20.61 1.57 10.41
N VAL A 280 19.97 1.66 9.26
CA VAL A 280 19.11 0.62 8.69
C VAL A 280 19.67 0.20 7.35
N VAL A 281 19.75 -1.10 7.12
CA VAL A 281 20.19 -1.66 5.82
C VAL A 281 19.33 -1.08 4.71
N LEU A 282 19.95 -0.55 3.67
CA LEU A 282 19.30 -0.04 2.48
C LEU A 282 19.60 -0.95 1.28
N LEU A 283 18.57 -1.54 0.72
CA LEU A 283 18.60 -2.25 -0.55
C LEU A 283 18.00 -1.34 -1.62
N ASP A 284 18.86 -0.78 -2.45
CA ASP A 284 18.46 0.19 -3.48
C ASP A 284 18.58 -0.42 -4.87
N TYR A 285 17.42 -0.64 -5.50
CA TYR A 285 17.33 -1.18 -6.85
C TYR A 285 16.88 -0.13 -7.88
N SER A 286 16.76 1.13 -7.49
CA SER A 286 16.28 2.20 -8.39
C SER A 286 17.13 2.33 -9.67
N LYS A 287 18.40 1.91 -9.60
CA LYS A 287 19.38 1.95 -10.70
C LYS A 287 19.87 0.55 -11.13
N ASP A 288 19.23 -0.52 -10.66
CA ASP A 288 19.61 -1.87 -11.07
C ASP A 288 19.34 -2.08 -12.56
N GLU A 289 20.40 -2.41 -13.32
CA GLU A 289 20.35 -2.49 -14.78
C GLU A 289 19.44 -3.60 -15.29
N ILE A 290 19.32 -4.71 -14.55
CA ILE A 290 18.46 -5.83 -14.94
C ILE A 290 17.01 -5.36 -15.08
N PHE A 291 16.58 -4.54 -14.13
CA PHE A 291 15.20 -4.03 -14.12
C PHE A 291 15.05 -2.82 -15.05
N ARG A 292 16.02 -1.91 -15.07
CA ARG A 292 15.91 -0.68 -15.88
C ARG A 292 15.86 -0.93 -17.38
N GLN A 293 16.54 -1.97 -17.87
CA GLN A 293 16.68 -2.27 -19.30
C GLN A 293 15.61 -3.22 -19.84
N ASP A 294 14.80 -3.84 -18.98
CA ASP A 294 13.76 -4.78 -19.42
C ASP A 294 12.35 -4.25 -19.11
N ASP A 295 11.79 -3.49 -20.06
CA ASP A 295 10.42 -2.97 -19.96
C ASP A 295 9.36 -4.07 -19.84
N SER A 296 9.68 -5.31 -20.25
CA SER A 296 8.76 -6.44 -20.15
C SER A 296 8.47 -6.88 -18.71
N LEU A 297 9.23 -6.36 -17.73
CA LEU A 297 9.03 -6.61 -16.30
C LEU A 297 7.99 -5.68 -15.66
N TYR A 298 7.44 -4.74 -16.41
CA TYR A 298 6.55 -3.71 -15.90
C TYR A 298 5.18 -3.76 -16.55
N PHE A 299 4.16 -3.29 -15.86
CA PHE A 299 2.86 -3.02 -16.47
C PHE A 299 2.64 -1.53 -16.78
N ASN A 300 3.47 -0.66 -16.25
CA ASN A 300 3.56 0.76 -16.59
C ASN A 300 4.99 1.27 -16.28
N SER A 301 5.26 2.55 -16.47
CA SER A 301 6.60 3.10 -16.24
C SER A 301 7.11 3.02 -14.79
N PHE A 302 6.23 2.74 -13.83
CA PHE A 302 6.52 2.83 -12.40
C PHE A 302 6.40 1.50 -11.65
N PHE A 303 5.53 0.58 -12.07
CA PHE A 303 5.23 -0.64 -11.32
C PHE A 303 5.54 -1.90 -12.09
N LEU A 304 6.07 -2.87 -11.38
CA LEU A 304 6.37 -4.20 -11.89
C LEU A 304 5.08 -5.00 -12.14
N ASN A 305 5.05 -5.73 -13.25
CA ASN A 305 4.05 -6.77 -13.49
C ASN A 305 4.39 -8.05 -12.70
N ARG A 306 3.59 -9.11 -12.82
CA ARG A 306 3.81 -10.35 -12.05
C ARG A 306 5.21 -10.92 -12.25
N LYS A 307 5.71 -11.00 -13.49
CA LYS A 307 7.06 -11.50 -13.80
C LYS A 307 8.12 -10.66 -13.11
N GLY A 308 8.01 -9.34 -13.20
CA GLY A 308 8.94 -8.40 -12.57
C GLY A 308 8.92 -8.49 -11.05
N ARG A 309 7.72 -8.57 -10.45
CA ARG A 309 7.54 -8.74 -8.99
C ARG A 309 8.20 -10.01 -8.47
N GLN A 310 7.99 -11.14 -9.13
CA GLN A 310 8.59 -12.42 -8.73
C GLN A 310 10.11 -12.40 -8.84
N LEU A 311 10.65 -11.83 -9.92
CA LEU A 311 12.09 -11.63 -10.08
C LEU A 311 12.65 -10.72 -8.98
N PHE A 312 12.01 -9.60 -8.74
CA PHE A 312 12.41 -8.62 -7.74
C PHE A 312 12.36 -9.20 -6.33
N THR A 313 11.27 -9.90 -5.99
CA THR A 313 11.13 -10.55 -4.68
C THR A 313 12.28 -11.53 -4.41
N ARG A 314 12.60 -12.41 -5.39
CA ARG A 314 13.72 -13.34 -5.26
C ARG A 314 15.04 -12.61 -5.05
N ARG A 315 15.29 -11.56 -5.82
CA ARG A 315 16.51 -10.74 -5.70
C ARG A 315 16.66 -10.13 -4.31
N VAL A 316 15.59 -9.53 -3.76
CA VAL A 316 15.60 -8.98 -2.40
C VAL A 316 15.88 -10.06 -1.36
N LEU A 317 15.26 -11.24 -1.48
CA LEU A 317 15.47 -12.34 -0.54
C LEU A 317 16.91 -12.88 -0.60
N GLU A 318 17.50 -12.99 -1.79
CA GLU A 318 18.91 -13.38 -1.99
C GLU A 318 19.86 -12.37 -1.33
N ASP A 319 19.64 -11.07 -1.54
CA ASP A 319 20.48 -10.00 -0.96
C ASP A 319 20.34 -9.91 0.58
N LEU A 320 19.22 -10.39 1.14
CA LEU A 320 19.04 -10.59 2.58
C LEU A 320 19.68 -11.88 3.11
N GLY A 321 20.27 -12.71 2.24
CA GLY A 321 20.86 -14.00 2.59
C GLY A 321 19.83 -15.07 2.96
N ILE A 322 18.57 -14.90 2.54
CA ILE A 322 17.51 -15.89 2.75
C ILE A 322 17.64 -16.97 1.68
N LYS A 323 17.92 -18.18 2.11
CA LYS A 323 18.04 -19.31 1.18
C LYS A 323 16.67 -19.65 0.60
N LEU A 324 16.58 -19.61 -0.72
CA LEU A 324 15.42 -20.07 -1.49
C LEU A 324 15.65 -21.55 -1.83
N HIS A 325 14.71 -22.40 -1.50
CA HIS A 325 14.74 -23.84 -1.78
C HIS A 325 13.92 -24.20 -3.02
#